data_4f34b85afa0389436218a56f4e1b9425
#
_entry.id   4f34b85afa0389436218a56f4e1b9425
#
_cell.length_a   1.000
_cell.length_b   1.000
_cell.length_c   1.000
_cell.angle_alpha   90.00
_cell.angle_beta   90.00
_cell.angle_gamma   90.00
#
_symmetry.space_group_name_H-M   'P 1'
#
loop_
_entity.id
_entity.type
_entity.pdbx_description
1 polymer ?
#
loop_
_entity_poly.entity_id
_entity_poly.type
_entity_poly.pdbx_seq_one_letter_code
_entity_poly.pdbx_strand_id
1 'polypeptide(L)'
;MSESQSMPVPGSFLALYEHARHGPRVPMREIIERHEFCEDLAGMMREPARALLHEMGITESDVLERCHRGLLDPGSGLSRAEADWVVRRLAELLA
;
A
#
# COMPACT_ATOMS: atom_id res chain seq x y z
N MET A 1 15.98 -19.61 14.25
CA MET A 1 15.70 -19.15 14.28
C MET A 1 15.20 -18.45 14.01
N SER A 2 15.04 -18.20 13.92
CA SER A 2 14.57 -17.49 13.77
C SER A 2 14.12 -16.90 13.36
N GLU A 3 13.86 -16.74 13.18
CA GLU A 3 13.45 -16.09 12.93
C GLU A 3 12.84 -15.41 12.70
N SER A 4 12.78 -15.63 12.19
CA SER A 4 12.14 -15.03 12.16
C SER A 4 11.46 -14.37 12.79
N GLN A 5 11.57 -14.18 13.24
CA GLN A 5 10.95 -13.38 13.89
C GLN A 5 10.81 -12.11 13.47
N SER A 6 11.22 -11.73 12.47
CA SER A 6 10.97 -10.43 11.93
C SER A 6 9.48 -10.17 11.94
N MET A 7 9.13 -8.95 12.27
CA MET A 7 7.75 -8.53 12.19
C MET A 7 7.26 -8.73 10.77
N PRO A 8 6.11 -9.37 10.58
CA PRO A 8 5.56 -9.51 9.24
C PRO A 8 5.07 -8.19 8.67
N VAL A 9 4.98 -7.16 9.49
CA VAL A 9 4.45 -5.85 9.08
C VAL A 9 5.56 -4.82 9.19
N PRO A 10 5.90 -4.12 8.09
CA PRO A 10 6.95 -3.11 8.17
C PRO A 10 6.54 -1.92 9.04
N GLY A 11 7.55 -1.24 9.58
CA GLY A 11 7.30 -0.10 10.43
C GLY A 11 6.50 1.00 9.76
N SER A 12 6.70 1.18 8.45
CA SER A 12 5.95 2.19 7.72
C SER A 12 4.45 1.92 7.72
N PHE A 13 4.06 0.65 7.71
CA PHE A 13 2.64 0.30 7.75
C PHE A 13 2.11 0.42 9.18
N LEU A 14 2.89 -0.03 10.16
CA LEU A 14 2.49 0.10 11.55
C LEU A 14 2.21 1.55 11.92
N ALA A 15 3.00 2.46 11.36
CA ALA A 15 2.85 3.88 11.67
C ALA A 15 1.48 4.41 11.30
N LEU A 16 0.79 3.79 10.36
CA LEU A 16 -0.55 4.23 9.97
C LEU A 16 -1.55 4.13 11.12
N TYR A 17 -1.26 3.25 12.07
CA TYR A 17 -2.18 2.98 13.17
C TYR A 17 -1.73 3.63 14.47
N GLU A 18 -0.51 4.11 14.53
CA GLU A 18 0.03 4.72 15.73
C GLU A 18 -0.48 6.13 15.97
N HIS A 19 -0.98 6.77 14.92
CA HIS A 19 -1.47 8.14 15.03
C HIS A 19 -2.86 8.23 15.64
N ALA A 20 -3.51 7.12 15.83
CA ALA A 20 -4.84 7.10 16.39
C ALA A 20 -4.76 7.11 17.92
N ARG A 21 -4.30 8.24 18.48
CA ARG A 21 -4.08 8.33 19.91
C ARG A 21 -5.35 8.15 20.71
N HIS A 22 -6.46 8.62 20.17
CA HIS A 22 -7.74 8.55 20.84
C HIS A 22 -8.74 7.69 20.13
N GLY A 23 -8.31 7.02 19.05
CA GLY A 23 -9.17 6.14 18.31
C GLY A 23 -9.17 4.75 18.90
N PRO A 24 -10.04 3.88 18.39
CA PRO A 24 -10.07 2.49 18.83
C PRO A 24 -8.75 1.82 18.49
N ARG A 25 -8.28 0.99 19.41
CA ARG A 25 -7.08 0.25 19.17
C ARG A 25 -7.38 -0.88 18.19
N VAL A 26 -6.52 -1.03 17.21
CA VAL A 26 -6.66 -2.06 16.21
C VAL A 26 -5.80 -3.25 16.63
N PRO A 27 -6.37 -4.45 16.74
CA PRO A 27 -5.58 -5.62 17.12
C PRO A 27 -4.50 -5.90 16.09
N MET A 28 -3.36 -6.43 16.56
CA MET A 28 -2.25 -6.72 15.66
C MET A 28 -2.66 -7.68 14.55
N ARG A 29 -3.52 -8.64 14.84
CA ARG A 29 -3.99 -9.56 13.80
C ARG A 29 -4.63 -8.81 12.65
N GLU A 30 -5.45 -7.82 12.97
CA GLU A 30 -6.14 -7.05 11.96
C GLU A 30 -5.14 -6.21 11.16
N ILE A 31 -4.13 -5.65 11.83
CA ILE A 31 -3.10 -4.88 11.14
C ILE A 31 -2.34 -5.79 10.17
N ILE A 32 -2.03 -7.00 10.59
CA ILE A 32 -1.34 -7.95 9.73
C ILE A 32 -2.18 -8.26 8.50
N GLU A 33 -3.47 -8.48 8.68
CA GLU A 33 -4.37 -8.77 7.57
C GLU A 33 -4.46 -7.59 6.62
N ARG A 34 -4.54 -6.37 7.17
CA ARG A 34 -4.60 -5.18 6.33
C ARG A 34 -3.31 -4.99 5.56
N HIS A 35 -2.17 -5.27 6.19
CA HIS A 35 -0.89 -5.18 5.51
C HIS A 35 -0.82 -6.18 4.35
N GLU A 36 -1.25 -7.42 4.58
CA GLU A 36 -1.23 -8.42 3.52
C GLU A 36 -2.10 -7.99 2.35
N PHE A 37 -3.25 -7.43 2.66
CA PHE A 37 -4.14 -6.94 1.61
C PHE A 37 -3.48 -5.82 0.80
N CYS A 38 -2.87 -4.87 1.50
CA CYS A 38 -2.23 -3.73 0.83
C CYS A 38 -1.01 -4.16 0.04
N GLU A 39 -0.21 -5.08 0.58
CA GLU A 39 0.97 -5.57 -0.12
C GLU A 39 0.58 -6.35 -1.37
N ASP A 40 -0.42 -7.22 -1.25
CA ASP A 40 -0.90 -7.96 -2.41
C ASP A 40 -1.44 -7.02 -3.48
N LEU A 41 -2.17 -5.99 -3.06
CA LEU A 41 -2.73 -5.04 -3.99
C LEU A 41 -1.63 -4.29 -4.74
N ALA A 42 -0.60 -3.85 -4.03
CA ALA A 42 0.53 -3.17 -4.67
C ALA A 42 1.19 -4.11 -5.68
N GLY A 43 1.36 -5.37 -5.31
CA GLY A 43 1.96 -6.35 -6.20
C GLY A 43 1.12 -6.59 -7.45
N MET A 44 -0.20 -6.63 -7.28
CA MET A 44 -1.09 -6.84 -8.42
C MET A 44 -1.12 -5.63 -9.36
N MET A 45 -0.85 -4.44 -8.83
CA MET A 45 -0.85 -3.23 -9.64
C MET A 45 0.44 -3.02 -10.41
N ARG A 46 1.47 -3.79 -10.09
CA ARG A 46 2.79 -3.60 -10.69
C ARG A 46 2.78 -3.74 -12.20
N GLU A 47 2.22 -4.84 -12.71
CA GLU A 47 2.22 -5.07 -14.14
C GLU A 47 1.35 -4.07 -14.92
N PRO A 48 0.12 -3.80 -14.48
CA PRO A 48 -0.66 -2.76 -15.17
C PRO A 48 0.02 -1.40 -15.16
N ALA A 49 0.67 -1.03 -14.06
CA ALA A 49 1.37 0.25 -13.98
C ALA A 49 2.54 0.28 -14.94
N ARG A 50 3.28 -0.82 -15.01
CA ARG A 50 4.41 -0.92 -15.93
C ARG A 50 3.95 -0.83 -17.37
N ALA A 51 2.83 -1.46 -17.69
CA ALA A 51 2.27 -1.41 -19.04
C ALA A 51 1.91 0.02 -19.42
N LEU A 52 1.33 0.78 -18.49
CA LEU A 52 1.01 2.17 -18.75
C LEU A 52 2.25 2.99 -19.04
N LEU A 53 3.33 2.73 -18.31
CA LEU A 53 4.58 3.44 -18.54
C LEU A 53 5.10 3.19 -19.94
N HIS A 54 5.04 1.95 -20.40
CA HIS A 54 5.59 1.60 -21.71
C HIS A 54 4.67 1.99 -22.86
N GLU A 55 3.36 1.77 -22.69
CA GLU A 55 2.43 1.92 -23.79
C GLU A 55 2.01 3.36 -24.01
N MET A 56 1.88 4.12 -22.90
CA MET A 56 1.37 5.48 -23.01
C MET A 56 2.46 6.53 -22.98
N GLY A 57 3.69 6.14 -22.65
CA GLY A 57 4.79 7.08 -22.61
C GLY A 57 4.63 8.16 -21.55
N ILE A 58 3.83 7.90 -20.53
CA ILE A 58 3.65 8.86 -19.45
C ILE A 58 4.69 8.59 -18.37
N THR A 59 4.89 9.57 -17.50
CA THR A 59 5.90 9.44 -16.45
C THR A 59 5.44 8.51 -15.35
N GLU A 60 6.40 8.01 -14.58
CA GLU A 60 6.08 7.18 -13.42
C GLU A 60 5.20 7.96 -12.44
N SER A 61 5.51 9.25 -12.27
CA SER A 61 4.72 10.10 -11.40
C SER A 61 3.25 10.16 -11.83
N ASP A 62 3.01 10.24 -13.13
CA ASP A 62 1.64 10.27 -13.65
C ASP A 62 0.94 8.95 -13.41
N VAL A 63 1.64 7.83 -13.59
CA VAL A 63 1.05 6.52 -13.35
C VAL A 63 0.67 6.38 -11.89
N LEU A 64 1.59 6.77 -10.99
CA LEU A 64 1.32 6.66 -9.56
C LEU A 64 0.17 7.55 -9.13
N GLU A 65 0.05 8.73 -9.73
CA GLU A 65 -1.05 9.62 -9.41
C GLU A 65 -2.39 9.02 -9.82
N ARG A 66 -2.43 8.41 -11.01
CA ARG A 66 -3.65 7.74 -11.48
C ARG A 66 -4.03 6.59 -10.57
N CYS A 67 -3.03 5.79 -10.16
CA CYS A 67 -3.28 4.68 -9.26
C CYS A 67 -3.81 5.19 -7.92
N HIS A 68 -3.20 6.24 -7.40
CA HIS A 68 -3.61 6.81 -6.12
C HIS A 68 -5.06 7.28 -6.17
N ARG A 69 -5.42 7.95 -7.26
CA ARG A 69 -6.78 8.44 -7.43
C ARG A 69 -7.79 7.30 -7.40
N GLY A 70 -7.45 6.20 -8.07
CA GLY A 70 -8.32 5.02 -8.07
C GLY A 70 -8.44 4.40 -6.69
N LEU A 71 -7.34 4.37 -5.94
CA LEU A 71 -7.33 3.77 -4.61
C LEU A 71 -8.08 4.62 -3.59
N LEU A 72 -8.25 5.91 -3.84
CA LEU A 72 -9.01 6.78 -2.96
C LEU A 72 -10.51 6.61 -3.13
N ASP A 73 -10.93 5.92 -4.18
CA ASP A 73 -12.35 5.66 -4.38
C ASP A 73 -12.91 4.84 -3.21
N PRO A 74 -14.10 5.18 -2.71
CA PRO A 74 -14.67 4.43 -1.58
C PRO A 74 -14.79 2.94 -1.85
N GLY A 75 -14.95 2.53 -3.09
CA GLY A 75 -15.08 1.12 -3.43
C GLY A 75 -13.79 0.33 -3.29
N SER A 76 -12.66 1.01 -3.08
CA SER A 76 -11.38 0.32 -2.94
C SER A 76 -11.26 -0.47 -1.64
N GLY A 77 -12.02 -0.09 -0.62
CA GLY A 77 -11.92 -0.72 0.68
C GLY A 77 -10.72 -0.27 1.49
N LEU A 78 -10.02 0.77 1.04
CA LEU A 78 -8.83 1.28 1.72
C LEU A 78 -9.14 2.59 2.43
N SER A 79 -8.45 2.81 3.56
CA SER A 79 -8.43 4.14 4.14
C SER A 79 -7.48 5.00 3.30
N ARG A 80 -7.57 6.32 3.51
CA ARG A 80 -6.68 7.23 2.80
C ARG A 80 -5.21 6.91 3.12
N ALA A 81 -4.91 6.64 4.38
CA ALA A 81 -3.55 6.32 4.78
C ALA A 81 -3.07 5.02 4.12
N GLU A 82 -3.96 4.04 4.02
CA GLU A 82 -3.62 2.79 3.36
C GLU A 82 -3.39 3.01 1.87
N ALA A 83 -4.22 3.83 1.24
CA ALA A 83 -4.04 4.14 -0.19
C ALA A 83 -2.69 4.80 -0.43
N ASP A 84 -2.31 5.75 0.44
CA ASP A 84 -1.01 6.40 0.34
C ASP A 84 0.12 5.37 0.46
N TRP A 85 -0.03 4.44 1.40
CA TRP A 85 0.99 3.41 1.61
C TRP A 85 1.12 2.51 0.39
N VAL A 86 -0.01 2.10 -0.19
CA VAL A 86 0.00 1.22 -1.36
C VAL A 86 0.73 1.87 -2.53
N VAL A 87 0.45 3.16 -2.78
CA VAL A 87 1.10 3.87 -3.87
C VAL A 87 2.60 3.98 -3.64
N ARG A 88 3.00 4.25 -2.40
CA ARG A 88 4.42 4.34 -2.07
C ARG A 88 5.10 3.00 -2.27
N ARG A 89 4.43 1.92 -1.86
CA ARG A 89 4.96 0.58 -2.06
C ARG A 89 5.05 0.22 -3.54
N LEU A 90 4.04 0.61 -4.31
CA LEU A 90 4.04 0.39 -5.75
C LEU A 90 5.24 1.09 -6.40
N ALA A 91 5.53 2.32 -5.97
CA ALA A 91 6.70 3.04 -6.49
C ALA A 91 7.98 2.25 -6.25
N GLU A 92 8.10 1.65 -5.07
CA GLU A 92 9.26 0.81 -4.77
C GLU A 92 9.34 -0.39 -5.70
N LEU A 93 8.20 -1.00 -5.98
CA LEU A 93 8.16 -2.19 -6.83
C LEU A 93 8.46 -1.86 -8.30
N LEU A 94 8.20 -0.63 -8.71
CA LEU A 94 8.46 -0.20 -10.08
C LEU A 94 9.91 0.25 -10.28
N ALA A 95 10.61 0.55 -9.21
CA ALA A 95 11.98 1.05 -9.29
C ALA A 95 12.96 0.02 -9.83
#